data_8e57b844e00fb2c1e62973bafd1d62cf
#
_entry.id   8e57b844e00fb2c1e62973bafd1d62cf
#
_cell.length_a   1.000
_cell.length_b   1.000
_cell.length_c   1.000
_cell.angle_alpha   90.00
_cell.angle_beta   90.00
_cell.angle_gamma   90.00
#
_symmetry.space_group_name_H-M   'P 1'
#
loop_
_entity.id
_entity.type
_entity.pdbx_description
1 polymer ?
#
loop_
_entity_poly.entity_id
_entity_poly.type
_entity_poly.pdbx_seq_one_letter_code
_entity_poly.pdbx_strand_id
1 'polypeptide(L)'
;VLGSRGLGDVYKRQVQGNKKLRLSQPQQIMAQEREIIDEAYAGDIIGVFDPGIFAIGDTICSPKKKFEFESIPTFAPEHFMRVRQKDTLKRKQFVKGTTQIAQEGAIQIFHEPDSGMEEVIVGVVGVLQLEVFEYRMKNEYNVDLFKEGLPYSYIRWIDNKDIDPKTLKLSSDTKLVKDFRDNYLLLFTSEWNIRWALERNEGLELSEFNRGDLQ
;
A
#
# COMPACT_ATOMS: atom_id res chain seq x y z
N VAL A 1 11.57 -13.07 29.48
CA VAL A 1 11.42 -13.44 28.05
C VAL A 1 10.11 -14.19 27.92
N LEU A 2 9.13 -13.61 27.27
CA LEU A 2 7.80 -14.23 27.04
C LEU A 2 7.85 -14.87 25.66
N GLY A 3 8.09 -16.16 25.61
CA GLY A 3 7.92 -16.97 24.41
C GLY A 3 6.44 -17.06 24.01
N SER A 4 6.15 -17.07 22.75
CA SER A 4 4.81 -17.36 22.24
C SER A 4 4.71 -18.85 21.90
N ARG A 5 4.04 -19.62 22.76
CA ARG A 5 3.73 -21.05 22.53
C ARG A 5 2.47 -21.17 21.69
N GLY A 6 2.39 -22.23 20.88
CA GLY A 6 1.20 -22.52 20.09
C GLY A 6 0.99 -21.54 18.94
N LEU A 7 2.03 -21.25 18.16
CA LEU A 7 1.96 -20.36 17.01
C LEU A 7 0.91 -20.79 15.97
N GLY A 8 0.75 -22.09 15.77
CA GLY A 8 -0.19 -22.66 14.79
C GLY A 8 -1.58 -23.00 15.34
N ASP A 9 -1.74 -23.15 16.67
CA ASP A 9 -2.97 -23.69 17.25
C ASP A 9 -3.97 -22.65 17.74
N VAL A 10 -3.53 -21.40 17.90
CA VAL A 10 -4.36 -20.34 18.46
C VAL A 10 -4.66 -19.28 17.41
N TYR A 11 -5.92 -18.86 17.34
CA TYR A 11 -6.30 -17.73 16.51
C TYR A 11 -5.48 -16.47 16.86
N LYS A 12 -5.00 -15.82 15.86
CA LYS A 12 -4.35 -14.51 15.93
C LYS A 12 -5.27 -13.45 15.32
N ARG A 13 -5.00 -12.19 15.62
CA ARG A 13 -5.70 -11.03 15.08
C ARG A 13 -4.70 -10.20 14.30
N GLN A 14 -4.98 -9.95 13.03
CA GLN A 14 -4.36 -8.89 12.26
C GLN A 14 -5.06 -7.58 12.66
N VAL A 15 -4.31 -6.64 13.21
CA VAL A 15 -4.88 -5.47 13.93
C VAL A 15 -5.51 -4.50 12.94
N GLN A 16 -4.80 -4.11 11.91
CA GLN A 16 -5.19 -3.07 10.94
C GLN A 16 -6.49 -3.43 10.20
N GLY A 17 -6.65 -4.66 9.75
CA GLY A 17 -7.88 -5.12 9.11
C GLY A 17 -8.88 -5.80 10.06
N ASN A 18 -8.58 -5.87 11.36
CA ASN A 18 -9.39 -6.56 12.38
C ASN A 18 -9.79 -8.00 12.02
N LYS A 19 -8.96 -8.68 11.26
CA LYS A 19 -9.22 -10.05 10.79
C LYS A 19 -8.68 -11.06 11.77
N LYS A 20 -9.48 -12.07 12.10
CA LYS A 20 -9.04 -13.24 12.88
C LYS A 20 -8.58 -14.32 11.93
N LEU A 21 -7.41 -14.88 12.19
CA LEU A 21 -6.81 -15.92 11.37
C LEU A 21 -6.08 -16.94 12.26
N ARG A 22 -5.87 -18.11 11.71
CA ARG A 22 -4.98 -19.13 12.27
C ARG A 22 -3.71 -19.14 11.42
N LEU A 23 -2.55 -18.98 12.08
CA LEU A 23 -1.28 -19.11 11.38
C LEU A 23 -1.07 -20.59 11.06
N SER A 24 -0.97 -20.92 9.77
CA SER A 24 -0.64 -22.28 9.36
C SER A 24 0.86 -22.42 9.17
N GLN A 25 1.40 -23.49 9.77
CA GLN A 25 2.80 -23.90 9.61
C GLN A 25 3.81 -22.76 9.75
N PRO A 26 3.88 -22.08 10.91
CA PRO A 26 4.91 -21.09 11.12
C PRO A 26 6.29 -21.74 10.99
N GLN A 27 7.19 -21.09 10.27
CA GLN A 27 8.49 -21.62 9.89
C GLN A 27 9.60 -20.66 10.34
N GLN A 28 10.71 -21.21 10.77
CA GLN A 28 11.95 -20.47 10.87
C GLN A 28 12.84 -20.80 9.66
N ILE A 29 13.45 -19.76 9.09
CA ILE A 29 14.36 -19.91 7.96
C ILE A 29 15.78 -19.86 8.53
N MET A 30 16.49 -20.98 8.46
CA MET A 30 17.91 -21.08 8.80
C MET A 30 18.69 -21.39 7.52
N ALA A 31 19.35 -20.37 6.97
CA ALA A 31 20.04 -20.44 5.68
C ALA A 31 19.09 -20.85 4.53
N GLN A 32 19.19 -22.09 4.02
CA GLN A 32 18.34 -22.59 2.93
C GLN A 32 17.27 -23.58 3.43
N GLU A 33 17.31 -23.94 4.70
CA GLU A 33 16.36 -24.89 5.29
C GLU A 33 15.17 -24.17 5.94
N ARG A 34 13.99 -24.77 5.83
CA ARG A 34 12.77 -24.30 6.47
C ARG A 34 12.35 -25.33 7.49
N GLU A 35 12.28 -24.93 8.74
CA GLU A 35 11.83 -25.77 9.84
C GLU A 35 10.51 -25.25 10.40
N ILE A 36 9.56 -26.14 10.60
CA ILE A 36 8.29 -25.81 11.25
C ILE A 36 8.56 -25.65 12.74
N ILE A 37 8.11 -24.55 13.32
CA ILE A 37 8.32 -24.23 14.72
C ILE A 37 6.99 -24.06 15.45
N ASP A 38 6.95 -24.51 16.70
CA ASP A 38 5.79 -24.34 17.57
C ASP A 38 5.94 -23.17 18.55
N GLU A 39 7.17 -22.72 18.79
CA GLU A 39 7.49 -21.67 19.73
C GLU A 39 8.41 -20.63 19.06
N ALA A 40 8.20 -19.35 19.38
CA ALA A 40 9.07 -18.26 18.99
C ALA A 40 9.25 -17.27 20.15
N TYR A 41 10.38 -16.63 20.20
CA TYR A 41 10.78 -15.68 21.26
C TYR A 41 10.90 -14.26 20.68
N ALA A 42 10.87 -13.28 21.58
CA ALA A 42 11.04 -11.88 21.18
C ALA A 42 12.37 -11.67 20.46
N GLY A 43 12.33 -11.16 19.24
CA GLY A 43 13.48 -10.98 18.35
C GLY A 43 13.62 -12.05 17.27
N ASP A 44 12.87 -13.14 17.36
CA ASP A 44 12.89 -14.18 16.31
C ASP A 44 12.18 -13.71 15.04
N ILE A 45 12.72 -14.10 13.89
CA ILE A 45 12.11 -13.90 12.57
C ILE A 45 11.44 -15.22 12.18
N ILE A 46 10.16 -15.16 11.97
CA ILE A 46 9.37 -16.32 11.57
C ILE A 46 8.64 -16.06 10.25
N GLY A 47 8.58 -17.07 9.38
CA GLY A 47 7.77 -17.07 8.16
C GLY A 47 6.38 -17.63 8.47
N VAL A 48 5.36 -17.00 7.94
CA VAL A 48 3.97 -17.49 8.01
C VAL A 48 3.39 -17.53 6.61
N PHE A 49 2.50 -18.48 6.37
CA PHE A 49 1.76 -18.49 5.11
C PHE A 49 0.73 -17.36 5.10
N ASP A 50 0.78 -16.52 4.07
CA ASP A 50 -0.20 -15.46 3.86
C ASP A 50 -1.34 -15.93 2.95
N PRO A 51 -2.58 -15.98 3.44
CA PRO A 51 -3.75 -16.24 2.61
C PRO A 51 -4.19 -15.01 1.78
N GLY A 52 -3.37 -13.99 1.63
CA GLY A 52 -3.66 -12.75 0.90
C GLY A 52 -4.38 -11.70 1.74
N ILE A 53 -4.12 -11.66 3.04
CA ILE A 53 -4.74 -10.71 3.97
C ILE A 53 -3.74 -9.82 4.70
N PHE A 54 -2.45 -10.11 4.59
CA PHE A 54 -1.40 -9.32 5.25
C PHE A 54 -0.85 -8.25 4.32
N ALA A 55 -0.51 -7.13 4.91
CA ALA A 55 0.30 -6.10 4.28
C ALA A 55 1.58 -5.87 5.10
N ILE A 56 2.61 -5.31 4.46
CA ILE A 56 3.83 -4.91 5.17
C ILE A 56 3.47 -3.86 6.22
N GLY A 57 4.00 -4.04 7.43
CA GLY A 57 3.69 -3.18 8.58
C GLY A 57 2.49 -3.65 9.42
N ASP A 58 1.78 -4.69 9.00
CA ASP A 58 0.67 -5.22 9.81
C ASP A 58 1.15 -5.82 11.13
N THR A 59 0.38 -5.54 12.18
CA THR A 59 0.59 -6.13 13.50
C THR A 59 -0.27 -7.37 13.67
N ILE A 60 0.36 -8.47 14.06
CA ILE A 60 -0.33 -9.72 14.42
C ILE A 60 -0.21 -9.93 15.92
N CYS A 61 -1.32 -10.02 16.60
CA CYS A 61 -1.35 -10.19 18.06
C CYS A 61 -2.33 -11.27 18.50
N SER A 62 -2.31 -11.60 19.79
CA SER A 62 -3.36 -12.42 20.42
C SER A 62 -4.70 -11.69 20.32
N PRO A 63 -5.84 -12.38 20.06
CA PRO A 63 -7.15 -11.75 19.90
C PRO A 63 -7.60 -10.91 21.11
N LYS A 64 -7.07 -11.22 22.28
CA LYS A 64 -7.39 -10.53 23.56
C LYS A 64 -6.55 -9.27 23.80
N LYS A 65 -5.46 -9.08 23.06
CA LYS A 65 -4.59 -7.91 23.21
C LYS A 65 -4.94 -6.86 22.16
N LYS A 66 -5.06 -5.62 22.61
CA LYS A 66 -5.14 -4.43 21.72
C LYS A 66 -3.74 -3.80 21.74
N PHE A 67 -2.89 -4.24 20.86
CA PHE A 67 -1.56 -3.68 20.70
C PHE A 67 -1.29 -3.56 19.20
N GLU A 68 -0.76 -2.43 18.80
CA GLU A 68 -0.39 -2.11 17.42
C GLU A 68 1.01 -1.49 17.43
N PHE A 69 1.89 -1.99 16.58
CA PHE A 69 3.18 -1.35 16.35
C PHE A 69 3.00 -0.13 15.46
N GLU A 70 3.87 0.85 15.64
CA GLU A 70 3.96 1.96 14.69
C GLU A 70 4.19 1.42 13.28
N SER A 71 3.49 2.00 12.31
CA SER A 71 3.62 1.60 10.92
C SER A 71 5.02 1.91 10.39
N ILE A 72 5.48 1.09 9.45
CA ILE A 72 6.75 1.32 8.76
C ILE A 72 6.60 2.57 7.89
N PRO A 73 7.47 3.60 8.05
CA PRO A 73 7.39 4.80 7.23
C PRO A 73 7.50 4.45 5.74
N THR A 74 6.56 4.92 4.95
CA THR A 74 6.58 4.76 3.50
C THR A 74 7.10 6.06 2.89
N PHE A 75 8.14 5.98 2.06
CA PHE A 75 8.65 7.15 1.35
C PHE A 75 7.63 7.64 0.33
N ALA A 76 7.46 8.97 0.27
CA ALA A 76 6.63 9.58 -0.75
C ALA A 76 7.18 9.27 -2.15
N PRO A 77 6.34 8.88 -3.11
CA PRO A 77 6.77 8.68 -4.49
C PRO A 77 7.26 9.99 -5.12
N GLU A 78 8.29 9.89 -5.95
CA GLU A 78 8.84 10.99 -6.73
C GLU A 78 8.53 10.85 -8.24
N HIS A 79 8.20 9.64 -8.68
CA HIS A 79 7.87 9.36 -10.07
C HIS A 79 6.48 8.72 -10.17
N PHE A 80 5.68 9.24 -11.10
CA PHE A 80 4.31 8.78 -11.30
C PHE A 80 4.09 8.34 -12.75
N MET A 81 3.42 7.21 -12.91
CA MET A 81 3.14 6.63 -14.21
C MET A 81 1.72 6.09 -14.24
N ARG A 82 0.97 6.46 -15.25
CA ARG A 82 -0.33 5.84 -15.53
C ARG A 82 -0.07 4.51 -16.23
N VAL A 83 -0.69 3.44 -15.74
CA VAL A 83 -0.53 2.11 -16.29
C VAL A 83 -1.87 1.40 -16.48
N ARG A 84 -1.98 0.66 -17.56
CA ARG A 84 -3.11 -0.23 -17.86
C ARG A 84 -2.61 -1.43 -18.64
N GLN A 85 -3.40 -2.50 -18.65
CA GLN A 85 -3.10 -3.66 -19.49
C GLN A 85 -3.28 -3.33 -20.98
N LYS A 86 -2.42 -3.89 -21.84
CA LYS A 86 -2.60 -3.81 -23.30
C LYS A 86 -3.75 -4.68 -23.79
N ASP A 87 -3.90 -5.87 -23.19
CA ASP A 87 -4.94 -6.84 -23.52
C ASP A 87 -6.07 -6.75 -22.48
N THR A 88 -7.26 -6.38 -22.92
CA THR A 88 -8.46 -6.24 -22.07
C THR A 88 -8.89 -7.56 -21.43
N LEU A 89 -8.58 -8.71 -22.04
CA LEU A 89 -8.88 -10.04 -21.49
C LEU A 89 -8.06 -10.34 -20.23
N LYS A 90 -6.94 -9.65 -20.04
CA LYS A 90 -6.03 -9.83 -18.89
C LYS A 90 -6.33 -8.90 -17.71
N ARG A 91 -7.52 -8.29 -17.68
CA ARG A 91 -7.93 -7.38 -16.61
C ARG A 91 -7.80 -7.99 -15.21
N LYS A 92 -8.25 -9.24 -15.02
CA LYS A 92 -8.18 -9.91 -13.70
C LYS A 92 -6.73 -10.10 -13.25
N GLN A 93 -5.87 -10.52 -14.16
CA GLN A 93 -4.43 -10.70 -13.91
C GLN A 93 -3.77 -9.36 -13.60
N PHE A 94 -4.13 -8.29 -14.33
CA PHE A 94 -3.63 -6.94 -14.09
C PHE A 94 -3.97 -6.46 -12.68
N VAL A 95 -5.24 -6.50 -12.30
CA VAL A 95 -5.69 -6.08 -10.96
C VAL A 95 -5.00 -6.92 -9.87
N LYS A 96 -4.97 -8.24 -10.04
CA LYS A 96 -4.32 -9.14 -9.07
C LYS A 96 -2.84 -8.81 -8.91
N GLY A 97 -2.10 -8.72 -10.03
CA GLY A 97 -0.65 -8.48 -10.00
C GLY A 97 -0.31 -7.11 -9.43
N THR A 98 -1.00 -6.07 -9.87
CA THR A 98 -0.79 -4.71 -9.38
C THR A 98 -1.06 -4.60 -7.89
N THR A 99 -2.18 -5.17 -7.42
CA THR A 99 -2.52 -5.16 -5.98
C THR A 99 -1.50 -5.93 -5.16
N GLN A 100 -1.09 -7.12 -5.60
CA GLN A 100 -0.14 -7.94 -4.86
C GLN A 100 1.23 -7.27 -4.76
N ILE A 101 1.75 -6.73 -5.87
CA ILE A 101 3.05 -6.03 -5.89
C ILE A 101 3.02 -4.78 -5.01
N ALA A 102 1.87 -4.07 -4.96
CA ALA A 102 1.69 -2.93 -4.07
C ALA A 102 1.64 -3.35 -2.58
N GLN A 103 0.96 -4.46 -2.25
CA GLN A 103 0.93 -5.01 -0.89
C GLN A 103 2.31 -5.42 -0.39
N GLU A 104 3.19 -5.86 -1.28
CA GLU A 104 4.59 -6.16 -1.00
C GLU A 104 5.46 -4.88 -0.80
N GLY A 105 4.89 -3.69 -0.97
CA GLY A 105 5.58 -2.42 -0.79
C GLY A 105 6.56 -2.04 -1.91
N ALA A 106 6.58 -2.79 -3.02
CA ALA A 106 7.47 -2.52 -4.14
C ALA A 106 7.08 -1.26 -4.93
N ILE A 107 5.78 -0.96 -4.96
CA ILE A 107 5.19 0.22 -5.60
C ILE A 107 4.05 0.75 -4.74
N GLN A 108 3.65 1.99 -4.99
CA GLN A 108 2.38 2.52 -4.49
C GLN A 108 1.40 2.66 -5.65
N ILE A 109 0.13 2.36 -5.41
CA ILE A 109 -0.91 2.48 -6.42
C ILE A 109 -1.98 3.47 -6.00
N PHE A 110 -2.41 4.27 -6.96
CA PHE A 110 -3.46 5.26 -6.81
C PHE A 110 -4.45 5.11 -7.95
N HIS A 111 -5.70 5.45 -7.68
CA HIS A 111 -6.75 5.48 -8.69
C HIS A 111 -7.58 6.76 -8.57
N GLU A 112 -8.20 7.17 -9.66
CA GLU A 112 -9.12 8.29 -9.63
C GLU A 112 -10.38 7.91 -8.87
N PRO A 113 -10.94 8.84 -8.07
CA PRO A 113 -12.24 8.61 -7.44
C PRO A 113 -13.27 8.19 -8.50
N ASP A 114 -14.09 7.19 -8.17
CA ASP A 114 -15.14 6.66 -9.04
C ASP A 114 -14.65 5.92 -10.29
N SER A 115 -13.33 5.73 -10.46
CA SER A 115 -12.77 4.87 -11.51
C SER A 115 -12.46 3.47 -10.96
N GLY A 116 -12.53 2.48 -11.87
CA GLY A 116 -12.14 1.11 -11.51
C GLY A 116 -10.63 0.92 -11.51
N MET A 117 -10.18 -0.27 -11.10
CA MET A 117 -8.77 -0.68 -11.09
C MET A 117 -8.26 -1.13 -12.49
N GLU A 118 -8.93 -0.70 -13.55
CA GLU A 118 -8.52 -1.03 -14.94
C GLU A 118 -7.35 -0.18 -15.44
N GLU A 119 -7.27 1.01 -14.88
CA GLU A 119 -6.19 1.95 -15.07
C GLU A 119 -5.80 2.52 -13.71
N VAL A 120 -4.54 2.44 -13.37
CA VAL A 120 -4.01 2.93 -12.10
C VAL A 120 -2.83 3.87 -12.32
N ILE A 121 -2.60 4.74 -11.34
CA ILE A 121 -1.38 5.53 -11.25
C ILE A 121 -0.42 4.77 -10.33
N VAL A 122 0.74 4.43 -10.82
CA VAL A 122 1.83 3.83 -10.04
C VAL A 122 2.77 4.93 -9.62
N GLY A 123 3.02 4.99 -8.31
CA GLY A 123 4.02 5.88 -7.72
C GLY A 123 5.20 5.09 -7.19
N VAL A 124 6.41 5.57 -7.45
CA VAL A 124 7.67 4.97 -7.00
C VAL A 124 8.67 6.04 -6.58
N VAL A 125 9.59 5.67 -5.71
CA VAL A 125 10.70 6.55 -5.29
C VAL A 125 11.78 6.59 -6.37
N GLY A 126 12.03 5.49 -7.05
CA GLY A 126 13.05 5.41 -8.09
C GLY A 126 12.56 4.67 -9.34
N VAL A 127 13.03 5.11 -10.51
CA VAL A 127 12.60 4.56 -11.82
C VAL A 127 12.84 3.07 -11.98
N LEU A 128 13.87 2.51 -11.31
CA LEU A 128 14.16 1.08 -11.34
C LEU A 128 13.01 0.24 -10.81
N GLN A 129 12.25 0.76 -9.83
CA GLN A 129 11.06 0.07 -9.31
C GLN A 129 9.98 -0.12 -10.40
N LEU A 130 9.88 0.82 -11.36
CA LEU A 130 8.97 0.69 -12.51
C LEU A 130 9.40 -0.43 -13.46
N GLU A 131 10.70 -0.59 -13.68
CA GLU A 131 11.25 -1.67 -14.51
C GLU A 131 10.98 -3.04 -13.86
N VAL A 132 11.21 -3.14 -12.54
CA VAL A 132 10.91 -4.36 -11.76
C VAL A 132 9.41 -4.66 -11.79
N PHE A 133 8.56 -3.65 -11.62
CA PHE A 133 7.11 -3.80 -11.70
C PHE A 133 6.69 -4.34 -13.08
N GLU A 134 7.18 -3.75 -14.18
CA GLU A 134 6.88 -4.21 -15.53
C GLU A 134 7.35 -5.65 -15.77
N TYR A 135 8.57 -5.96 -15.35
CA TYR A 135 9.14 -7.31 -15.45
C TYR A 135 8.26 -8.33 -14.74
N ARG A 136 7.86 -8.05 -13.50
CA ARG A 136 7.00 -8.94 -12.71
C ARG A 136 5.61 -9.08 -13.32
N MET A 137 4.99 -7.99 -13.77
CA MET A 137 3.69 -8.04 -14.43
C MET A 137 3.71 -8.92 -15.68
N LYS A 138 4.78 -8.87 -16.45
CA LYS A 138 4.95 -9.70 -17.65
C LYS A 138 5.24 -11.17 -17.30
N ASN A 139 6.17 -11.44 -16.41
CA ASN A 139 6.68 -12.80 -16.18
C ASN A 139 5.88 -13.59 -15.15
N GLU A 140 5.32 -12.95 -14.13
CA GLU A 140 4.54 -13.61 -13.07
C GLU A 140 3.03 -13.63 -13.39
N TYR A 141 2.51 -12.57 -14.03
CA TYR A 141 1.08 -12.41 -14.30
C TYR A 141 0.72 -12.50 -15.78
N ASN A 142 1.73 -12.59 -16.68
CA ASN A 142 1.55 -12.63 -18.12
C ASN A 142 0.76 -11.41 -18.67
N VAL A 143 1.05 -10.21 -18.15
CA VAL A 143 0.39 -8.96 -18.53
C VAL A 143 1.41 -8.00 -19.13
N ASP A 144 1.18 -7.58 -20.38
CA ASP A 144 1.90 -6.47 -21.01
C ASP A 144 1.22 -5.15 -20.66
N LEU A 145 2.02 -4.16 -20.27
CA LEU A 145 1.53 -2.86 -19.81
C LEU A 145 1.63 -1.79 -20.90
N PHE A 146 0.58 -0.97 -21.01
CA PHE A 146 0.66 0.36 -21.56
C PHE A 146 1.05 1.32 -20.45
N LYS A 147 2.00 2.23 -20.72
CA LYS A 147 2.60 3.14 -19.74
C LYS A 147 2.62 4.56 -20.27
N GLU A 148 2.27 5.51 -19.42
CA GLU A 148 2.33 6.95 -19.69
C GLU A 148 2.91 7.67 -18.47
N GLY A 149 4.02 8.39 -18.67
CA GLY A 149 4.61 9.21 -17.60
C GLY A 149 3.71 10.37 -17.23
N LEU A 150 3.59 10.66 -15.94
CA LEU A 150 2.79 11.76 -15.43
C LEU A 150 3.69 12.86 -14.86
N PRO A 151 3.32 14.15 -14.97
CA PRO A 151 4.16 15.27 -14.59
C PRO A 151 4.14 15.60 -13.10
N TYR A 152 3.62 14.70 -12.26
CA TYR A 152 3.53 14.94 -10.83
C TYR A 152 4.87 14.70 -10.15
N SER A 153 5.17 15.54 -9.15
CA SER A 153 6.39 15.47 -8.34
C SER A 153 6.11 15.47 -6.85
N TYR A 154 4.89 15.78 -6.45
CA TYR A 154 4.51 15.88 -5.04
C TYR A 154 3.20 15.15 -4.78
N ILE A 155 3.14 14.51 -3.62
CA ILE A 155 1.95 13.86 -3.11
C ILE A 155 1.62 14.42 -1.73
N ARG A 156 0.34 14.63 -1.44
CA ARG A 156 -0.14 15.06 -0.11
C ARG A 156 -1.43 14.32 0.24
N TRP A 157 -1.49 13.84 1.45
CA TRP A 157 -2.69 13.24 2.03
C TRP A 157 -3.60 14.31 2.57
N ILE A 158 -4.91 14.12 2.43
CA ILE A 158 -5.94 15.00 2.99
C ILE A 158 -6.25 14.49 4.40
N ASP A 159 -5.86 15.25 5.43
CA ASP A 159 -6.02 14.85 6.83
C ASP A 159 -7.42 15.14 7.37
N ASN A 160 -8.15 16.04 6.74
CA ASN A 160 -9.49 16.41 7.16
C ASN A 160 -10.51 15.29 6.92
N LYS A 161 -11.21 14.88 7.97
CA LYS A 161 -12.34 13.94 7.85
C LYS A 161 -13.66 14.63 7.49
N ASP A 162 -13.76 15.93 7.72
CA ASP A 162 -15.00 16.71 7.56
C ASP A 162 -15.12 17.43 6.22
N ILE A 163 -14.07 17.42 5.40
CA ILE A 163 -14.06 18.02 4.06
C ILE A 163 -14.39 16.94 3.04
N ASP A 164 -15.36 17.22 2.14
CA ASP A 164 -15.56 16.39 0.95
C ASP A 164 -14.47 16.69 -0.07
N PRO A 165 -13.53 15.77 -0.32
CA PRO A 165 -12.42 16.01 -1.24
C PRO A 165 -12.85 16.34 -2.68
N LYS A 166 -14.05 15.92 -3.08
CA LYS A 166 -14.61 16.20 -4.42
C LYS A 166 -15.04 17.65 -4.60
N THR A 167 -15.25 18.40 -3.51
CA THR A 167 -15.63 19.82 -3.55
C THR A 167 -14.46 20.78 -3.55
N LEU A 168 -13.26 20.26 -3.40
CA LEU A 168 -12.04 21.07 -3.35
C LEU A 168 -11.83 21.85 -4.66
N LYS A 169 -11.47 23.11 -4.51
CA LYS A 169 -11.02 23.96 -5.62
C LYS A 169 -9.57 23.61 -5.92
N LEU A 170 -9.32 22.93 -7.02
CA LEU A 170 -8.00 22.46 -7.44
C LEU A 170 -7.61 23.13 -8.77
N SER A 171 -6.31 23.34 -8.97
CA SER A 171 -5.79 23.76 -10.26
C SER A 171 -5.89 22.62 -11.28
N SER A 172 -5.82 22.92 -12.57
CA SER A 172 -5.81 21.92 -13.65
C SER A 172 -4.66 20.91 -13.54
N ASP A 173 -3.58 21.32 -12.89
CA ASP A 173 -2.35 20.55 -12.74
C ASP A 173 -2.29 19.77 -11.41
N THR A 174 -3.42 19.72 -10.71
CA THR A 174 -3.59 18.97 -9.46
C THR A 174 -4.59 17.84 -9.68
N LYS A 175 -4.27 16.66 -9.21
CA LYS A 175 -5.11 15.47 -9.38
C LYS A 175 -5.56 14.93 -8.03
N LEU A 176 -6.87 14.76 -7.85
CA LEU A 176 -7.43 14.04 -6.73
C LEU A 176 -7.42 12.54 -7.03
N VAL A 177 -6.84 11.76 -6.14
CA VAL A 177 -6.75 10.31 -6.26
C VAL A 177 -7.01 9.64 -4.90
N LYS A 178 -7.16 8.33 -4.92
CA LYS A 178 -7.24 7.47 -3.74
C LYS A 178 -6.11 6.46 -3.76
N ASP A 179 -5.60 6.13 -2.58
CA ASP A 179 -4.69 5.00 -2.41
C ASP A 179 -5.46 3.65 -2.35
N PHE A 180 -4.75 2.54 -2.19
CA PHE A 180 -5.36 1.22 -2.10
C PHE A 180 -6.16 0.98 -0.81
N ARG A 181 -6.08 1.87 0.19
CA ARG A 181 -6.87 1.88 1.43
C ARG A 181 -8.04 2.85 1.37
N ASP A 182 -8.34 3.40 0.18
CA ASP A 182 -9.39 4.40 -0.04
C ASP A 182 -9.17 5.77 0.62
N ASN A 183 -7.95 6.08 1.08
CA ASN A 183 -7.61 7.42 1.56
C ASN A 183 -7.49 8.38 0.38
N TYR A 184 -8.05 9.57 0.55
CA TYR A 184 -7.93 10.63 -0.44
C TYR A 184 -6.60 11.36 -0.34
N LEU A 185 -6.02 11.67 -1.48
CA LEU A 185 -4.79 12.41 -1.61
C LEU A 185 -4.72 13.21 -2.91
N LEU A 186 -3.81 14.17 -2.95
CA LEU A 186 -3.61 15.06 -4.07
C LEU A 186 -2.21 14.86 -4.66
N LEU A 187 -2.15 14.76 -5.97
CA LEU A 187 -0.91 14.79 -6.74
C LEU A 187 -0.73 16.18 -7.32
N PHE A 188 0.47 16.75 -7.17
CA PHE A 188 0.81 18.08 -7.62
C PHE A 188 2.04 18.08 -8.52
N THR A 189 2.07 18.97 -9.49
CA THR A 189 3.21 19.16 -10.37
C THR A 189 4.28 20.09 -9.76
N SER A 190 3.90 20.97 -8.80
CA SER A 190 4.79 21.93 -8.18
C SER A 190 4.33 22.32 -6.77
N GLU A 191 5.25 22.85 -5.96
CA GLU A 191 4.93 23.42 -4.64
C GLU A 191 3.97 24.63 -4.72
N TRP A 192 4.00 25.35 -5.83
CA TRP A 192 3.06 26.45 -6.04
C TRP A 192 1.62 25.95 -6.03
N ASN A 193 1.35 24.80 -6.68
CA ASN A 193 0.02 24.22 -6.71
C ASN A 193 -0.44 23.74 -5.32
N ILE A 194 0.49 23.31 -4.46
CA ILE A 194 0.18 22.96 -3.06
C ILE A 194 -0.28 24.22 -2.32
N ARG A 195 0.48 25.31 -2.38
CA ARG A 195 0.13 26.59 -1.74
C ARG A 195 -1.19 27.13 -2.28
N TRP A 196 -1.40 27.08 -3.59
CA TRP A 196 -2.63 27.52 -4.22
C TRP A 196 -3.86 26.72 -3.72
N ALA A 197 -3.73 25.40 -3.57
CA ALA A 197 -4.81 24.57 -3.04
C ALA A 197 -5.14 24.93 -1.59
N LEU A 198 -4.13 25.15 -0.74
CA LEU A 198 -4.33 25.55 0.65
C LEU A 198 -5.00 26.93 0.77
N GLU A 199 -4.60 27.92 -0.04
CA GLU A 199 -5.19 29.27 -0.05
C GLU A 199 -6.65 29.30 -0.53
N ARG A 200 -7.04 28.41 -1.43
CA ARG A 200 -8.36 28.37 -2.03
C ARG A 200 -9.37 27.51 -1.29
N ASN A 201 -8.92 26.68 -0.37
CA ASN A 201 -9.74 25.77 0.41
C ASN A 201 -9.49 26.02 1.89
N GLU A 202 -10.28 26.90 2.49
CA GLU A 202 -10.17 27.25 3.91
C GLU A 202 -10.35 25.99 4.78
N GLY A 203 -9.41 25.79 5.72
CA GLY A 203 -9.40 24.64 6.62
C GLY A 203 -8.84 23.35 6.00
N LEU A 204 -8.39 23.33 4.74
CA LEU A 204 -7.73 22.16 4.16
C LEU A 204 -6.39 21.89 4.86
N GLU A 205 -6.25 20.69 5.39
CA GLU A 205 -5.01 20.18 6.00
C GLU A 205 -4.40 19.11 5.13
N LEU A 206 -3.14 19.29 4.77
CA LEU A 206 -2.36 18.38 3.93
C LEU A 206 -1.12 17.91 4.67
N SER A 207 -0.82 16.61 4.60
CA SER A 207 0.40 16.02 5.14
C SER A 207 1.24 15.32 4.07
N GLU A 208 2.53 15.20 4.34
CA GLU A 208 3.48 14.46 3.50
C GLU A 208 3.42 12.95 3.73
N PHE A 209 2.79 12.54 4.82
CA PHE A 209 2.67 11.15 5.23
C PHE A 209 1.22 10.83 5.54
N ASN A 210 0.85 9.59 5.34
CA ASN A 210 -0.47 9.12 5.78
C ASN A 210 -0.50 9.08 7.31
N ARG A 211 -1.13 10.07 7.95
CA ARG A 211 -1.29 10.12 9.41
C ARG A 211 -2.18 9.01 9.95
N GLY A 212 -3.01 8.39 9.12
CA GLY A 212 -3.79 7.21 9.49
C GLY A 212 -2.91 6.01 9.85
N ASP A 213 -1.66 5.99 9.39
CA ASP A 213 -0.68 4.97 9.73
C ASP A 213 0.10 5.29 11.03
N LEU A 214 -0.12 6.48 11.63
CA LEU A 214 0.57 6.98 12.84
C LEU A 214 -0.33 7.05 14.09
N GLN A 215 -1.58 6.54 14.02
CA GLN A 215 -2.52 6.52 15.16
C GLN A 215 -2.74 5.13 15.74
#